data_28bfacb5a986b68850a4bef2326fe60c
#
_entry.id   28bfacb5a986b68850a4bef2326fe60c
#
_cell.length_a   1.000
_cell.length_b   1.000
_cell.length_c   1.000
_cell.angle_alpha   90.00
_cell.angle_beta   90.00
_cell.angle_gamma   90.00
#
_symmetry.space_group_name_H-M   'P 1'
#
loop_
_entity.id
_entity.type
_entity.pdbx_description
1 polymer ?
#
loop_
_entity_poly.entity_id
_entity_poly.type
_entity_poly.pdbx_seq_one_letter_code
_entity_poly.pdbx_strand_id
1 'polypeptide(L)'
;AISNRFYNALIYKKPMITTVNTIQGDYVEKYKLGCAVKDCYNLAEDIKLFYRSINSSDFLSNCTKLLTEFEADYCAFERAVLNFIKNEC
;
A
#
# COMPACT_ATOMS: atom_id res chain seq x y z
N ALA A 1 4.18 9.93 -5.11
CA ALA A 1 3.07 10.12 -4.18
C ALA A 1 2.12 8.93 -4.22
N ILE A 2 1.52 8.62 -3.08
CA ILE A 2 0.60 7.51 -2.96
C ILE A 2 -0.80 8.01 -3.29
N SER A 3 -1.50 7.30 -4.19
CA SER A 3 -2.82 7.70 -4.65
C SER A 3 -3.91 7.36 -3.63
N ASN A 4 -5.05 8.07 -3.73
CA ASN A 4 -6.21 7.76 -2.91
C ASN A 4 -6.76 6.36 -3.17
N ARG A 5 -6.61 5.85 -4.39
CA ARG A 5 -7.02 4.48 -4.73
C ARG A 5 -6.23 3.45 -3.94
N PHE A 6 -4.95 3.69 -3.72
CA PHE A 6 -4.10 2.81 -2.93
C PHE A 6 -4.59 2.76 -1.48
N TYR A 7 -4.82 3.93 -0.87
CA TYR A 7 -5.36 4.01 0.48
C TYR A 7 -6.71 3.31 0.60
N ASN A 8 -7.60 3.55 -0.34
CA ASN A 8 -8.93 2.93 -0.34
C ASN A 8 -8.84 1.41 -0.42
N ALA A 9 -7.94 0.89 -1.26
CA ALA A 9 -7.73 -0.56 -1.35
C ALA A 9 -7.27 -1.14 -0.02
N LEU A 10 -6.39 -0.44 0.71
CA LEU A 10 -5.95 -0.89 2.03
C LEU A 10 -7.10 -0.86 3.05
N ILE A 11 -7.87 0.22 3.07
CA ILE A 11 -8.98 0.39 4.02
C ILE A 11 -10.05 -0.68 3.80
N TYR A 12 -10.42 -0.92 2.53
CA TYR A 12 -11.45 -1.89 2.19
C TYR A 12 -10.93 -3.32 2.04
N LYS A 13 -9.62 -3.52 2.26
CA LYS A 13 -9.00 -4.85 2.22
C LYS A 13 -9.18 -5.53 0.87
N LYS A 14 -8.88 -4.79 -0.21
CA LYS A 14 -8.98 -5.29 -1.59
C LYS A 14 -7.58 -5.50 -2.16
N PRO A 15 -7.31 -6.65 -2.80
CA PRO A 15 -6.06 -6.84 -3.52
C PRO A 15 -5.88 -5.82 -4.65
N MET A 16 -4.64 -5.46 -4.92
CA MET A 16 -4.30 -4.41 -5.88
C MET A 16 -3.47 -4.93 -7.03
N ILE A 17 -3.63 -4.29 -8.18
CA ILE A 17 -2.75 -4.50 -9.34
C ILE A 17 -2.02 -3.17 -9.56
N THR A 18 -0.71 -3.21 -9.52
CA THR A 18 0.13 -2.03 -9.70
C THR A 18 1.22 -2.31 -10.73
N THR A 19 1.95 -1.26 -11.12
CA THR A 19 3.08 -1.39 -12.03
C THR A 19 4.37 -1.58 -11.23
N VAL A 20 5.27 -2.46 -11.70
CA VAL A 20 6.59 -2.63 -11.09
C VAL A 20 7.39 -1.32 -11.20
N ASN A 21 8.41 -1.17 -10.35
CA ASN A 21 9.30 -0.01 -10.32
C ASN A 21 8.58 1.30 -10.00
N THR A 22 7.50 1.21 -9.22
CA THR A 22 6.82 2.37 -8.64
C THR A 22 6.79 2.23 -7.13
N ILE A 23 6.56 3.33 -6.43
CA ILE A 23 6.45 3.30 -4.96
C ILE A 23 5.32 2.38 -4.53
N GLN A 24 4.18 2.46 -5.21
CA GLN A 24 3.02 1.60 -4.90
C GLN A 24 3.31 0.15 -5.21
N GLY A 25 4.00 -0.13 -6.33
CA GLY A 25 4.42 -1.48 -6.68
C GLY A 25 5.35 -2.08 -5.65
N ASP A 26 6.29 -1.30 -5.12
CA ASP A 26 7.20 -1.74 -4.08
C ASP A 26 6.45 -2.12 -2.79
N TYR A 27 5.47 -1.31 -2.38
CA TYR A 27 4.64 -1.64 -1.23
C TYR A 27 3.80 -2.90 -1.47
N VAL A 28 3.24 -3.05 -2.67
CA VAL A 28 2.43 -4.22 -3.01
C VAL A 28 3.26 -5.49 -2.92
N GLU A 29 4.49 -5.47 -3.42
CA GLU A 29 5.37 -6.63 -3.35
C GLU A 29 5.84 -6.91 -1.93
N LYS A 30 6.27 -5.88 -1.19
CA LYS A 30 6.81 -6.03 0.16
C LYS A 30 5.76 -6.59 1.13
N TYR A 31 4.53 -6.12 1.04
CA TYR A 31 3.46 -6.52 1.96
C TYR A 31 2.49 -7.54 1.36
N LYS A 32 2.75 -8.02 0.15
CA LYS A 32 1.93 -9.03 -0.54
C LYS A 32 0.46 -8.61 -0.63
N LEU A 33 0.25 -7.40 -1.13
CA LEU A 33 -1.07 -6.79 -1.21
C LEU A 33 -1.76 -7.00 -2.56
N GLY A 34 -1.09 -7.63 -3.50
CA GLY A 34 -1.61 -7.86 -4.84
C GLY A 34 -0.50 -8.20 -5.80
N CYS A 35 -0.63 -7.77 -7.04
CA CYS A 35 0.33 -8.02 -8.11
C CYS A 35 0.96 -6.72 -8.57
N ALA A 36 2.29 -6.67 -8.62
CA ALA A 36 3.00 -5.62 -9.33
C ALA A 36 3.40 -6.20 -10.69
N VAL A 37 2.86 -5.64 -11.77
CA VAL A 37 3.01 -6.20 -13.11
C VAL A 37 3.89 -5.31 -13.97
N LYS A 38 4.68 -5.97 -14.84
CA LYS A 38 5.55 -5.29 -15.77
C LYS A 38 4.79 -4.90 -17.04
N ASP A 39 3.90 -5.77 -17.49
CA ASP A 39 3.09 -5.56 -18.68
C ASP A 39 1.76 -6.28 -18.51
N CYS A 40 0.84 -6.08 -19.45
CA CYS A 40 -0.48 -6.70 -19.37
C CYS A 40 -0.56 -8.09 -20.02
N TYR A 41 0.52 -8.59 -20.62
CA TYR A 41 0.49 -9.88 -21.30
C TYR A 41 0.32 -11.05 -20.36
N ASN A 42 0.93 -10.97 -19.18
CA ASN A 42 0.88 -12.03 -18.20
C ASN A 42 -0.04 -11.70 -17.01
N LEU A 43 -0.89 -10.70 -17.16
CA LEU A 43 -1.72 -10.20 -16.08
C LEU A 43 -2.61 -11.28 -15.46
N ALA A 44 -3.29 -12.08 -16.29
CA ALA A 44 -4.17 -13.13 -15.80
C ALA A 44 -3.41 -14.19 -15.01
N GLU A 45 -2.21 -14.56 -15.49
CA GLU A 45 -1.38 -15.54 -14.79
C GLU A 45 -0.86 -14.97 -13.46
N ASP A 46 -0.44 -13.72 -13.44
CA ASP A 46 0.04 -13.06 -12.23
C ASP A 46 -1.06 -12.98 -11.16
N ILE A 47 -2.27 -12.65 -11.57
CA ILE A 47 -3.43 -12.63 -10.67
C ILE A 47 -3.71 -14.01 -10.11
N LYS A 48 -3.71 -15.03 -10.95
CA LYS A 48 -3.93 -16.42 -10.51
C LYS A 48 -2.88 -16.87 -9.51
N LEU A 49 -1.61 -16.58 -9.79
CA LEU A 49 -0.53 -16.91 -8.88
C LEU A 49 -0.67 -16.21 -7.53
N PHE A 50 -1.06 -14.95 -7.54
CA PHE A 50 -1.31 -14.21 -6.31
C PHE A 50 -2.40 -14.88 -5.47
N TYR A 51 -3.56 -15.16 -6.09
CA TYR A 51 -4.67 -15.76 -5.36
C TYR A 51 -4.37 -17.17 -4.84
N ARG A 52 -3.49 -17.91 -5.50
CA ARG A 52 -3.06 -19.23 -5.02
C ARG A 52 -2.07 -19.15 -3.88
N SER A 53 -1.24 -18.10 -3.86
CA SER A 53 -0.15 -17.98 -2.90
C SER A 53 -0.55 -17.23 -1.63
N ILE A 54 -1.62 -16.45 -1.66
CA ILE A 54 -1.99 -15.59 -0.54
C ILE A 54 -2.86 -16.34 0.46
N ASN A 55 -2.60 -16.11 1.74
CA ASN A 55 -3.48 -16.50 2.83
C ASN A 55 -4.33 -15.29 3.19
N SER A 56 -5.65 -15.46 3.28
CA SER A 56 -6.58 -14.36 3.56
C SER A 56 -6.25 -13.64 4.87
N SER A 57 -5.92 -14.40 5.91
CA SER A 57 -5.55 -13.81 7.21
C SER A 57 -4.28 -12.98 7.11
N ASP A 58 -3.27 -13.47 6.38
CA ASP A 58 -2.02 -12.74 6.17
C ASP A 58 -2.27 -11.47 5.36
N PHE A 59 -3.10 -11.55 4.34
CA PHE A 59 -3.44 -10.38 3.53
C PHE A 59 -4.10 -9.29 4.37
N LEU A 60 -5.09 -9.64 5.17
CA LEU A 60 -5.77 -8.69 6.05
C LEU A 60 -4.80 -8.08 7.07
N SER A 61 -3.95 -8.90 7.66
CA SER A 61 -2.92 -8.44 8.60
C SER A 61 -1.94 -7.49 7.93
N ASN A 62 -1.50 -7.80 6.72
CA ASN A 62 -0.55 -6.97 5.97
C ASN A 62 -1.15 -5.61 5.61
N CYS A 63 -2.42 -5.56 5.21
CA CYS A 63 -3.10 -4.29 4.98
C CYS A 63 -3.11 -3.42 6.23
N THR A 64 -3.44 -4.02 7.37
CA THR A 64 -3.47 -3.32 8.66
C THR A 64 -2.10 -2.80 9.06
N LYS A 65 -1.04 -3.60 8.85
CA LYS A 65 0.33 -3.18 9.14
C LYS A 65 0.72 -1.95 8.35
N LEU A 66 0.44 -1.94 7.04
CA LEU A 66 0.81 -0.81 6.21
C LEU A 66 0.01 0.44 6.54
N LEU A 67 -1.29 0.29 6.80
CA LEU A 67 -2.12 1.42 7.25
C LEU A 67 -1.58 2.02 8.55
N THR A 68 -1.15 1.19 9.48
CA THR A 68 -0.58 1.64 10.74
C THR A 68 0.70 2.45 10.51
N GLU A 69 1.57 2.00 9.59
CA GLU A 69 2.77 2.73 9.22
C GLU A 69 2.43 4.10 8.62
N PHE A 70 1.46 4.16 7.72
CA PHE A 70 1.04 5.42 7.11
C PHE A 70 0.43 6.37 8.12
N GLU A 71 -0.36 5.87 9.06
CA GLU A 71 -0.94 6.69 10.12
C GLU A 71 0.15 7.26 11.03
N ALA A 72 1.15 6.47 11.38
CA ALA A 72 2.27 6.94 12.18
C ALA A 72 3.06 8.04 11.46
N ASP A 73 3.32 7.86 10.17
CA ASP A 73 4.02 8.85 9.36
C ASP A 73 3.21 10.14 9.24
N TYR A 74 1.91 10.02 9.04
CA TYR A 74 1.02 11.18 8.96
C TYR A 74 1.00 11.96 10.28
N CYS A 75 0.91 11.27 11.41
CA CYS A 75 0.93 11.91 12.72
C CYS A 75 2.25 12.63 12.98
N ALA A 76 3.37 12.02 12.61
CA ALA A 76 4.68 12.66 12.74
C ALA A 76 4.78 13.92 11.88
N PHE A 77 4.29 13.87 10.66
CA PHE A 77 4.24 15.02 9.75
C PHE A 77 3.38 16.14 10.34
N GLU A 78 2.19 15.80 10.81
CA GLU A 78 1.27 16.76 11.41
C GLU A 78 1.89 17.48 12.60
N ARG A 79 2.56 16.74 13.49
CA ARG A 79 3.28 17.32 14.63
C ARG A 79 4.37 18.29 14.18
N ALA A 80 5.14 17.91 13.17
CA ALA A 80 6.21 18.76 12.64
C ALA A 80 5.64 20.07 12.10
N VAL A 81 4.53 20.01 11.37
CA VAL A 81 3.87 21.20 10.83
C VAL A 81 3.37 22.10 11.96
N LEU A 82 2.71 21.53 12.97
CA LEU A 82 2.21 22.28 14.10
C LEU A 82 3.32 22.96 14.91
N ASN A 83 4.43 22.24 15.12
CA ASN A 83 5.59 22.82 15.81
C ASN A 83 6.21 23.97 15.02
N PHE A 84 6.29 23.83 13.69
CA PHE A 84 6.77 24.88 12.82
C PHE A 84 5.91 26.14 12.93
N ILE A 85 4.58 25.97 12.88
CA ILE A 85 3.65 27.09 12.99
C ILE A 85 3.79 27.79 14.35
N LYS A 86 3.91 27.02 15.43
CA LYS A 86 4.08 27.59 16.78
C LYS A 86 5.37 28.40 16.90
N ASN A 87 6.43 27.93 16.30
CA ASN A 87 7.73 28.61 16.36
C ASN A 87 7.79 29.86 15.48
N GLU A 88 6.96 29.93 14.44
CA GLU A 88 6.84 31.09 13.56
C GLU A 88 6.01 32.22 14.19
N CYS A 89 5.17 31.89 15.12
CA CYS A 89 4.38 32.84 15.87
C CYS A 89 5.13 33.28 17.14
#